data_3bae333d9e247468f9088b9a3092c06c
#
_entry.id   3bae333d9e247468f9088b9a3092c06c
#
_cell.length_a   1.000
_cell.length_b   1.000
_cell.length_c   1.000
_cell.angle_alpha   90.00
_cell.angle_beta   90.00
_cell.angle_gamma   90.00
#
_symmetry.space_group_name_H-M   'P 1'
#
loop_
_entity.id
_entity.type
_entity.pdbx_description
1 polymer ?
#
loop_
_entity_poly.entity_id
_entity_poly.type
_entity_poly.pdbx_seq_one_letter_code
_entity_poly.pdbx_strand_id
1 'polypeptide(L)'
;ITYPFDVLAIQEVVSKNEAVVQNFVAQLNAKYGTKFNYAVGPFVGRTTYVERAAYIYDTSRVKIVEQPFIMADPEDKLHREPFVARFQVREELSSNPFSFVMVNVHLDPKEGAAELDHISDLLNALQSMYQGQEDDILFVGDFNLSPGKMFKETKFASRPEWKSVLDDRVMTNTRKNQAYDN
;
A
#
# COMPACT_ATOMS: atom_id res chain seq x y z
N ILE A 1 -7.21 24.72 5.59
CA ILE A 1 -6.52 23.88 4.57
C ILE A 1 -7.10 22.50 4.68
N THR A 2 -7.78 22.06 3.63
CA THR A 2 -8.32 20.70 3.54
C THR A 2 -7.17 19.80 3.06
N TYR A 3 -6.82 18.77 3.82
CA TYR A 3 -5.91 17.74 3.33
C TYR A 3 -6.67 16.82 2.33
N PRO A 4 -6.01 16.34 1.29
CA PRO A 4 -6.71 15.70 0.18
C PRO A 4 -6.82 14.16 0.30
N PHE A 5 -6.58 13.56 1.47
CA PHE A 5 -6.57 12.10 1.62
C PHE A 5 -7.36 11.62 2.85
N ASP A 6 -7.97 10.47 2.74
CA ASP A 6 -8.60 9.73 3.85
C ASP A 6 -7.68 8.63 4.38
N VAL A 7 -6.84 8.05 3.49
CA VAL A 7 -5.79 7.09 3.81
C VAL A 7 -4.51 7.50 3.07
N LEU A 8 -3.37 7.44 3.77
CA LEU A 8 -2.03 7.65 3.23
C LEU A 8 -1.21 6.39 3.46
N ALA A 9 -0.69 5.80 2.38
CA ALA A 9 0.27 4.71 2.44
C ALA A 9 1.69 5.27 2.39
N ILE A 10 2.56 4.79 3.26
CA ILE A 10 3.95 5.24 3.40
C ILE A 10 4.88 4.04 3.29
N GLN A 11 5.94 4.17 2.52
CA GLN A 11 7.06 3.25 2.41
C GLN A 11 8.29 3.90 3.06
N GLU A 12 9.39 3.17 3.15
CA GLU A 12 10.70 3.66 3.62
C GLU A 12 10.71 4.24 5.04
N VAL A 13 9.90 3.71 5.95
CA VAL A 13 10.04 4.06 7.36
C VAL A 13 11.25 3.31 7.93
N VAL A 14 12.43 3.87 7.71
CA VAL A 14 13.73 3.27 8.08
C VAL A 14 14.16 3.56 9.52
N SER A 15 13.48 4.48 10.19
CA SER A 15 13.82 4.84 11.57
C SER A 15 13.62 3.67 12.53
N LYS A 16 14.65 3.40 13.34
CA LYS A 16 14.56 2.46 14.48
C LYS A 16 13.78 3.05 15.67
N ASN A 17 13.54 4.35 15.65
CA ASN A 17 12.67 4.97 16.65
C ASN A 17 11.22 4.65 16.31
N GLU A 18 10.60 3.80 17.11
CA GLU A 18 9.19 3.38 16.94
C GLU A 18 8.20 4.55 17.03
N ALA A 19 8.57 5.61 17.72
CA ALA A 19 7.73 6.79 17.85
C ALA A 19 7.72 7.70 16.62
N VAL A 20 8.48 7.44 15.55
CA VAL A 20 8.58 8.36 14.40
C VAL A 20 7.23 8.60 13.74
N VAL A 21 6.48 7.56 13.43
CA VAL A 21 5.14 7.65 12.82
C VAL A 21 4.14 8.25 13.82
N GLN A 22 4.20 7.82 15.07
CA GLN A 22 3.37 8.36 16.15
C GLN A 22 3.54 9.88 16.30
N ASN A 23 4.78 10.35 16.32
CA ASN A 23 5.10 11.78 16.44
C ASN A 23 4.61 12.57 15.21
N PHE A 24 4.73 11.99 14.01
CA PHE A 24 4.22 12.61 12.79
C PHE A 24 2.69 12.72 12.85
N VAL A 25 1.99 11.67 13.25
CA VAL A 25 0.53 11.70 13.43
C VAL A 25 0.10 12.68 14.51
N ALA A 26 0.84 12.77 15.61
CA ALA A 26 0.58 13.78 16.65
C ALA A 26 0.67 15.22 16.11
N GLN A 27 1.67 15.50 15.24
CA GLN A 27 1.79 16.81 14.59
C GLN A 27 0.65 17.07 13.58
N LEU A 28 0.22 16.06 12.83
CA LEU A 28 -0.96 16.17 11.95
C LEU A 28 -2.20 16.52 12.77
N ASN A 29 -2.44 15.80 13.85
CA ASN A 29 -3.58 16.02 14.74
C ASN A 29 -3.54 17.40 15.39
N ALA A 30 -2.37 17.86 15.83
CA ALA A 30 -2.21 19.19 16.37
C ALA A 30 -2.53 20.29 15.34
N LYS A 31 -2.12 20.07 14.08
CA LYS A 31 -2.28 21.05 13.00
C LYS A 31 -3.71 21.10 12.46
N TYR A 32 -4.39 19.98 12.35
CA TYR A 32 -5.70 19.88 11.69
C TYR A 32 -6.87 19.64 12.64
N GLY A 33 -6.59 19.55 13.94
CA GLY A 33 -7.63 19.37 14.97
C GLY A 33 -8.40 18.06 14.82
N THR A 34 -7.72 16.99 14.38
CA THR A 34 -8.38 15.76 13.98
C THR A 34 -7.88 14.52 14.70
N LYS A 35 -8.13 13.52 14.24
CA LYS A 35 -8.51 12.16 14.44
C LYS A 35 -7.75 11.21 13.53
N PHE A 36 -6.52 11.61 13.07
CA PHE A 36 -5.63 10.67 12.39
C PHE A 36 -5.15 9.61 13.36
N ASN A 37 -5.19 8.38 12.87
CA ASN A 37 -4.55 7.24 13.50
C ASN A 37 -3.62 6.56 12.49
N TYR A 38 -2.87 5.54 12.90
CA TYR A 38 -1.90 4.88 12.05
C TYR A 38 -1.81 3.38 12.33
N ALA A 39 -1.30 2.64 11.36
CA ALA A 39 -0.82 1.27 11.49
C ALA A 39 0.59 1.19 10.91
N VAL A 40 1.49 0.47 11.57
CA VAL A 40 2.88 0.28 11.13
C VAL A 40 3.18 -1.20 11.09
N GLY A 41 3.72 -1.67 9.95
CA GLY A 41 4.20 -3.03 9.79
C GLY A 41 5.50 -3.30 10.55
N PRO A 42 5.93 -4.54 10.64
CA PRO A 42 7.28 -4.90 11.12
C PRO A 42 8.34 -4.39 10.15
N PHE A 43 9.62 -4.50 10.55
CA PHE A 43 10.72 -4.34 9.63
C PHE A 43 10.77 -5.50 8.64
N VAL A 44 10.88 -5.18 7.36
CA VAL A 44 11.07 -6.11 6.24
C VAL A 44 12.30 -5.73 5.44
N GLY A 45 12.94 -6.69 4.78
CA GLY A 45 14.12 -6.49 3.94
C GLY A 45 15.13 -7.61 4.10
N ARG A 46 15.81 -7.98 3.00
CA ARG A 46 16.77 -9.10 2.91
C ARG A 46 18.21 -8.72 3.20
N THR A 47 18.50 -7.45 3.40
CA THR A 47 19.86 -6.94 3.61
C THR A 47 19.97 -6.21 4.95
N THR A 48 21.08 -5.51 5.16
CA THR A 48 21.22 -4.58 6.29
C THR A 48 20.27 -3.38 6.18
N TYR A 49 19.77 -3.10 4.99
CA TYR A 49 18.73 -2.11 4.78
C TYR A 49 17.37 -2.79 4.99
N VAL A 50 16.69 -2.34 6.02
CA VAL A 50 15.34 -2.77 6.38
C VAL A 50 14.45 -1.55 6.57
N GLU A 51 13.18 -1.69 6.23
CA GLU A 51 12.19 -0.63 6.35
C GLU A 51 10.86 -1.17 6.85
N ARG A 52 9.97 -0.28 7.19
CA ARG A 52 8.58 -0.58 7.51
C ARG A 52 7.66 0.18 6.58
N ALA A 53 6.55 -0.43 6.22
CA ALA A 53 5.42 0.25 5.63
C ALA A 53 4.48 0.77 6.73
N ALA A 54 3.75 1.84 6.45
CA ALA A 54 2.75 2.38 7.36
C ALA A 54 1.52 2.89 6.60
N TYR A 55 0.40 2.93 7.32
CA TYR A 55 -0.81 3.64 6.92
C TYR A 55 -1.11 4.73 7.94
N ILE A 56 -1.50 5.91 7.46
CA ILE A 56 -2.10 6.97 8.26
C ILE A 56 -3.50 7.23 7.72
N TYR A 57 -4.50 7.30 8.57
CA TYR A 57 -5.88 7.42 8.13
C TYR A 57 -6.72 8.32 9.03
N ASP A 58 -7.70 8.99 8.44
CA ASP A 58 -8.68 9.82 9.15
C ASP A 58 -9.77 8.94 9.78
N THR A 59 -9.73 8.79 11.09
CA THR A 59 -10.67 7.95 11.84
C THR A 59 -12.11 8.45 11.83
N SER A 60 -12.36 9.67 11.37
CA SER A 60 -13.72 10.18 11.18
C SER A 60 -14.34 9.74 9.85
N ARG A 61 -13.52 9.22 8.93
CA ARG A 61 -13.94 8.84 7.58
C ARG A 61 -13.82 7.34 7.34
N VAL A 62 -12.73 6.74 7.80
CA VAL A 62 -12.45 5.31 7.62
C VAL A 62 -12.00 4.65 8.91
N LYS A 63 -12.15 3.35 8.97
CA LYS A 63 -11.61 2.49 10.03
C LYS A 63 -10.88 1.29 9.43
N ILE A 64 -9.90 0.76 10.14
CA ILE A 64 -9.33 -0.56 9.88
C ILE A 64 -10.27 -1.59 10.52
N VAL A 65 -10.67 -2.61 9.76
CA VAL A 65 -11.70 -3.58 10.22
C VAL A 65 -11.12 -4.90 10.69
N GLU A 66 -9.81 -5.12 10.49
CA GLU A 66 -9.09 -6.30 10.96
C GLU A 66 -7.63 -5.94 11.25
N GLN A 67 -6.91 -6.81 11.94
CA GLN A 67 -5.48 -6.59 12.22
C GLN A 67 -4.68 -6.56 10.92
N PRO A 68 -3.98 -5.45 10.59
CA PRO A 68 -3.08 -5.39 9.44
C PRO A 68 -1.95 -6.43 9.55
N PHE A 69 -1.52 -6.95 8.41
CA PHE A 69 -0.54 -8.04 8.36
C PHE A 69 0.45 -7.88 7.20
N ILE A 70 1.54 -8.62 7.25
CA ILE A 70 2.49 -8.77 6.14
C ILE A 70 2.02 -9.92 5.26
N MET A 71 1.96 -9.68 3.94
CA MET A 71 1.64 -10.73 2.96
C MET A 71 2.67 -11.87 3.08
N ALA A 72 2.18 -13.09 3.23
CA ALA A 72 3.07 -14.25 3.31
C ALA A 72 3.81 -14.47 1.99
N ASP A 73 5.12 -14.63 2.07
CA ASP A 73 6.01 -15.00 0.96
C ASP A 73 6.79 -16.28 1.33
N PRO A 74 6.17 -17.46 1.21
CA PRO A 74 6.79 -18.72 1.62
C PRO A 74 7.99 -19.11 0.77
N GLU A 75 8.14 -18.54 -0.43
CA GLU A 75 9.26 -18.80 -1.33
C GLU A 75 10.41 -17.78 -1.15
N ASP A 76 10.21 -16.79 -0.28
CA ASP A 76 11.17 -15.71 0.01
C ASP A 76 11.71 -15.04 -1.26
N LYS A 77 10.80 -14.65 -2.16
CA LYS A 77 11.13 -14.01 -3.45
C LYS A 77 11.04 -12.48 -3.39
N LEU A 78 10.33 -11.93 -2.41
CA LEU A 78 10.19 -10.49 -2.25
C LEU A 78 11.35 -9.94 -1.41
N HIS A 79 11.91 -8.81 -1.80
CA HIS A 79 12.87 -8.09 -0.96
C HIS A 79 12.18 -7.46 0.26
N ARG A 80 10.93 -7.05 0.08
CA ARG A 80 10.07 -6.45 1.09
C ARG A 80 8.65 -6.94 0.88
N GLU A 81 8.19 -7.72 1.82
CA GLU A 81 6.84 -8.26 1.77
C GLU A 81 5.80 -7.13 1.95
N PRO A 82 4.74 -7.11 1.13
CA PRO A 82 3.71 -6.08 1.18
C PRO A 82 2.98 -6.03 2.53
N PHE A 83 2.68 -4.82 2.99
CA PHE A 83 1.86 -4.59 4.17
C PHE A 83 0.40 -4.41 3.79
N VAL A 84 -0.47 -5.23 4.35
CA VAL A 84 -1.89 -5.33 3.99
C VAL A 84 -2.76 -4.81 5.12
N ALA A 85 -3.76 -3.99 4.77
CA ALA A 85 -4.80 -3.55 5.70
C ALA A 85 -6.15 -3.48 4.98
N ARG A 86 -7.22 -3.91 5.64
CA ARG A 86 -8.59 -3.74 5.16
C ARG A 86 -9.21 -2.53 5.82
N PHE A 87 -9.70 -1.62 5.00
CA PHE A 87 -10.37 -0.40 5.40
C PHE A 87 -11.87 -0.46 5.11
N GLN A 88 -12.65 0.28 5.88
CA GLN A 88 -14.06 0.50 5.63
C GLN A 88 -14.40 1.97 5.89
N VAL A 89 -15.21 2.56 5.03
CA VAL A 89 -15.83 3.87 5.29
C VAL A 89 -16.74 3.77 6.51
N ARG A 90 -16.78 4.82 7.32
CA ARG A 90 -17.62 4.85 8.52
C ARG A 90 -19.10 4.72 8.17
N GLU A 91 -19.82 3.89 8.92
CA GLU A 91 -21.26 3.64 8.74
C GLU A 91 -22.09 4.91 8.89
N GLU A 92 -21.63 5.85 9.71
CA GLU A 92 -22.28 7.14 9.91
C GLU A 92 -22.28 8.00 8.63
N LEU A 93 -21.42 7.68 7.66
CA LEU A 93 -21.28 8.38 6.38
C LEU A 93 -22.04 7.72 5.25
N SER A 94 -22.46 6.46 5.40
CA SER A 94 -23.13 5.69 4.34
C SER A 94 -23.95 4.54 4.93
N SER A 95 -25.17 4.34 4.42
CA SER A 95 -25.99 3.18 4.75
C SER A 95 -25.47 1.86 4.17
N ASN A 96 -24.59 1.94 3.17
CA ASN A 96 -23.85 0.82 2.61
C ASN A 96 -22.37 1.24 2.54
N PRO A 97 -21.61 1.07 3.61
CA PRO A 97 -20.23 1.57 3.68
C PRO A 97 -19.32 0.77 2.76
N PHE A 98 -18.64 1.48 1.88
CA PHE A 98 -17.61 0.93 1.01
C PHE A 98 -16.44 0.39 1.85
N SER A 99 -15.95 -0.80 1.51
CA SER A 99 -14.74 -1.35 2.09
C SER A 99 -13.75 -1.76 0.99
N PHE A 100 -12.47 -1.90 1.34
CA PHE A 100 -11.43 -2.28 0.40
C PHE A 100 -10.20 -2.80 1.14
N VAL A 101 -9.44 -3.66 0.48
CA VAL A 101 -8.11 -4.08 0.93
C VAL A 101 -7.07 -3.21 0.27
N MET A 102 -6.16 -2.63 1.05
CA MET A 102 -5.03 -1.88 0.56
C MET A 102 -3.74 -2.66 0.79
N VAL A 103 -2.97 -2.85 -0.26
CA VAL A 103 -1.70 -3.57 -0.29
C VAL A 103 -0.59 -2.57 -0.58
N ASN A 104 0.19 -2.24 0.44
CA ASN A 104 1.29 -1.27 0.36
C ASN A 104 2.56 -1.99 -0.05
N VAL A 105 3.11 -1.63 -1.21
CA VAL A 105 4.27 -2.27 -1.83
C VAL A 105 5.44 -1.30 -1.96
N HIS A 106 6.66 -1.85 -1.90
CA HIS A 106 7.88 -1.17 -2.32
C HIS A 106 8.79 -2.20 -2.97
N LEU A 107 8.77 -2.25 -4.31
CA LEU A 107 9.51 -3.25 -5.07
C LEU A 107 10.99 -2.85 -5.23
N ASP A 108 11.84 -3.86 -5.43
CA ASP A 108 13.25 -3.61 -5.69
C ASP A 108 13.47 -2.98 -7.08
N PRO A 109 14.28 -1.93 -7.20
CA PRO A 109 14.49 -1.23 -8.48
C PRO A 109 15.09 -2.10 -9.59
N LYS A 110 15.75 -3.20 -9.25
CA LYS A 110 16.38 -4.10 -10.23
C LYS A 110 15.53 -5.34 -10.51
N GLU A 111 14.75 -5.78 -9.54
CA GLU A 111 13.99 -7.01 -9.58
C GLU A 111 12.47 -6.78 -9.60
N GLY A 112 12.01 -5.52 -9.66
CA GLY A 112 10.61 -5.14 -9.52
C GLY A 112 9.64 -5.90 -10.44
N ALA A 113 10.04 -6.21 -11.69
CA ALA A 113 9.20 -7.00 -12.58
C ALA A 113 9.04 -8.46 -12.10
N ALA A 114 10.12 -9.08 -11.62
CA ALA A 114 10.08 -10.44 -11.09
C ALA A 114 9.31 -10.50 -9.76
N GLU A 115 9.50 -9.50 -8.89
CA GLU A 115 8.73 -9.38 -7.65
C GLU A 115 7.24 -9.17 -7.94
N LEU A 116 6.89 -8.33 -8.92
CA LEU A 116 5.50 -8.11 -9.31
C LEU A 116 4.87 -9.38 -9.89
N ASP A 117 5.61 -10.17 -10.66
CA ASP A 117 5.16 -11.48 -11.13
C ASP A 117 4.89 -12.44 -9.97
N HIS A 118 5.74 -12.42 -8.94
CA HIS A 118 5.54 -13.23 -7.76
C HIS A 118 4.32 -12.74 -6.95
N ILE A 119 4.15 -11.44 -6.78
CA ILE A 119 2.93 -10.86 -6.16
C ILE A 119 1.68 -11.30 -6.94
N SER A 120 1.74 -11.33 -8.27
CA SER A 120 0.62 -11.84 -9.09
C SER A 120 0.26 -13.29 -8.78
N ASP A 121 1.25 -14.13 -8.44
CA ASP A 121 0.99 -15.51 -8.00
C ASP A 121 0.35 -15.54 -6.60
N LEU A 122 0.82 -14.70 -5.67
CA LEU A 122 0.30 -14.58 -4.32
C LEU A 122 -1.11 -13.96 -4.26
N LEU A 123 -1.51 -13.21 -5.28
CA LEU A 123 -2.82 -12.58 -5.36
C LEU A 123 -3.98 -13.57 -5.25
N ASN A 124 -3.85 -14.76 -5.81
CA ASN A 124 -4.91 -15.76 -5.74
C ASN A 124 -5.16 -16.19 -4.28
N ALA A 125 -4.10 -16.28 -3.47
CA ALA A 125 -4.22 -16.57 -2.04
C ALA A 125 -4.88 -15.41 -1.30
N LEU A 126 -4.49 -14.17 -1.59
CA LEU A 126 -5.10 -12.97 -0.99
C LEU A 126 -6.58 -12.86 -1.36
N GLN A 127 -6.94 -13.03 -2.63
CA GLN A 127 -8.32 -13.02 -3.10
C GLN A 127 -9.16 -14.14 -2.44
N SER A 128 -8.57 -15.33 -2.29
CA SER A 128 -9.24 -16.44 -1.61
C SER A 128 -9.50 -16.15 -0.13
N MET A 129 -8.58 -15.45 0.53
CA MET A 129 -8.71 -15.03 1.93
C MET A 129 -9.92 -14.10 2.14
N TYR A 130 -10.21 -13.25 1.14
CA TYR A 130 -11.30 -12.29 1.19
C TYR A 130 -12.54 -12.72 0.42
N GLN A 131 -12.58 -13.92 -0.14
CA GLN A 131 -13.68 -14.41 -0.97
C GLN A 131 -15.04 -14.29 -0.28
N GLY A 132 -15.97 -13.59 -0.94
CA GLY A 132 -17.30 -13.33 -0.41
C GLY A 132 -17.37 -12.26 0.70
N GLN A 133 -16.25 -11.64 1.05
CA GLN A 133 -16.20 -10.57 2.05
C GLN A 133 -15.71 -9.24 1.46
N GLU A 134 -14.78 -9.30 0.51
CA GLU A 134 -14.16 -8.13 -0.12
C GLU A 134 -13.58 -8.50 -1.48
N ASP A 135 -13.87 -7.70 -2.50
CA ASP A 135 -13.34 -7.87 -3.86
C ASP A 135 -12.61 -6.61 -4.37
N ASP A 136 -12.71 -5.50 -3.64
CA ASP A 136 -11.98 -4.28 -3.95
C ASP A 136 -10.58 -4.31 -3.33
N ILE A 137 -9.57 -4.62 -4.15
CA ILE A 137 -8.16 -4.67 -3.73
C ILE A 137 -7.38 -3.58 -4.46
N LEU A 138 -6.70 -2.73 -3.69
CA LEU A 138 -5.89 -1.62 -4.18
C LEU A 138 -4.41 -1.88 -3.87
N PHE A 139 -3.57 -1.97 -4.91
CA PHE A 139 -2.12 -1.92 -4.75
C PHE A 139 -1.65 -0.47 -4.83
N VAL A 140 -0.88 -0.05 -3.85
CA VAL A 140 -0.35 1.32 -3.76
C VAL A 140 1.11 1.29 -3.30
N GLY A 141 1.90 2.23 -3.78
CA GLY A 141 3.29 2.37 -3.32
C GLY A 141 4.30 2.61 -4.43
N ASP A 142 5.58 2.38 -4.14
CA ASP A 142 6.66 2.47 -5.12
C ASP A 142 6.89 1.11 -5.79
N PHE A 143 6.41 1.00 -7.01
CA PHE A 143 6.59 -0.21 -7.82
C PHE A 143 7.96 -0.27 -8.51
N ASN A 144 8.71 0.82 -8.54
CA ASN A 144 9.95 0.96 -9.33
C ASN A 144 9.77 0.55 -10.82
N LEU A 145 8.52 0.52 -11.28
CA LEU A 145 8.09 0.19 -12.63
C LEU A 145 7.02 1.20 -13.08
N SER A 146 7.10 1.62 -14.35
CA SER A 146 6.00 2.40 -14.90
C SER A 146 4.77 1.53 -15.18
N PRO A 147 3.55 2.09 -15.15
CA PRO A 147 2.32 1.37 -15.49
C PRO A 147 2.41 0.63 -16.82
N GLY A 148 3.00 1.24 -17.85
CA GLY A 148 3.18 0.61 -19.15
C GLY A 148 4.06 -0.66 -19.09
N LYS A 149 5.09 -0.69 -18.26
CA LYS A 149 5.91 -1.88 -18.04
C LYS A 149 5.17 -2.92 -17.24
N MET A 150 4.49 -2.52 -16.14
CA MET A 150 3.70 -3.44 -15.32
C MET A 150 2.73 -4.27 -16.17
N PHE A 151 1.97 -3.62 -17.05
CA PHE A 151 0.94 -4.27 -17.87
C PHE A 151 1.41 -4.80 -19.23
N LYS A 152 2.71 -4.72 -19.56
CA LYS A 152 3.28 -5.29 -20.79
C LYS A 152 4.31 -6.37 -20.52
N GLU A 153 5.07 -6.24 -19.45
CA GLU A 153 6.27 -7.03 -19.19
C GLU A 153 6.10 -8.01 -18.02
N THR A 154 4.95 -8.00 -17.32
CA THR A 154 4.69 -8.88 -16.18
C THR A 154 3.41 -9.69 -16.36
N LYS A 155 3.14 -10.63 -15.47
CA LYS A 155 1.90 -11.44 -15.45
C LYS A 155 0.63 -10.59 -15.37
N PHE A 156 0.70 -9.34 -14.93
CA PHE A 156 -0.44 -8.43 -14.95
C PHE A 156 -0.94 -8.13 -16.37
N ALA A 157 -0.12 -8.32 -17.41
CA ALA A 157 -0.56 -8.29 -18.81
C ALA A 157 -1.70 -9.26 -19.12
N SER A 158 -1.79 -10.37 -18.42
CA SER A 158 -2.83 -11.41 -18.59
C SER A 158 -3.99 -11.30 -17.58
N ARG A 159 -4.03 -10.24 -16.79
CA ARG A 159 -5.04 -10.01 -15.76
C ARG A 159 -5.89 -8.77 -16.08
N PRO A 160 -6.88 -8.86 -16.98
CA PRO A 160 -7.66 -7.72 -17.47
C PRO A 160 -8.53 -7.06 -16.39
N GLU A 161 -8.75 -7.75 -15.27
CA GLU A 161 -9.44 -7.22 -14.08
C GLU A 161 -8.62 -6.17 -13.34
N TRP A 162 -7.28 -6.18 -13.48
CA TRP A 162 -6.40 -5.19 -12.88
C TRP A 162 -6.14 -4.02 -13.81
N LYS A 163 -6.16 -2.83 -13.24
CA LYS A 163 -5.94 -1.59 -14.00
C LYS A 163 -5.08 -0.64 -13.18
N SER A 164 -4.15 0.04 -13.84
CA SER A 164 -3.50 1.21 -13.24
C SER A 164 -4.46 2.40 -13.23
N VAL A 165 -4.55 3.07 -12.10
CA VAL A 165 -5.25 4.35 -11.95
C VAL A 165 -4.41 5.49 -12.53
N LEU A 166 -3.08 5.35 -12.49
CA LEU A 166 -2.13 6.28 -13.09
C LEU A 166 -1.65 5.73 -14.43
N ASP A 167 -1.28 6.61 -15.34
CA ASP A 167 -0.62 6.25 -16.59
C ASP A 167 0.83 6.78 -16.64
N ASP A 168 1.60 6.34 -17.63
CA ASP A 168 3.02 6.70 -17.79
C ASP A 168 3.29 8.22 -17.92
N ARG A 169 2.25 9.03 -18.13
CA ARG A 169 2.36 10.49 -18.23
C ARG A 169 2.33 11.18 -16.85
N VAL A 170 1.85 10.46 -15.85
CA VAL A 170 1.83 10.99 -14.47
C VAL A 170 3.19 10.78 -13.86
N MET A 171 3.94 11.85 -13.69
CA MET A 171 5.27 11.81 -13.08
C MET A 171 5.13 11.82 -11.57
N THR A 172 5.44 10.71 -10.94
CA THR A 172 5.40 10.57 -9.48
C THR A 172 6.80 10.70 -8.85
N ASN A 173 7.85 10.30 -9.59
CA ASN A 173 9.23 10.42 -9.13
C ASN A 173 9.78 11.83 -9.34
N THR A 174 10.19 12.51 -8.25
CA THR A 174 10.65 13.91 -8.27
C THR A 174 12.05 14.11 -8.90
N ARG A 175 12.83 13.05 -9.08
CA ARG A 175 14.22 13.15 -9.59
C ARG A 175 14.37 12.75 -11.05
N LYS A 176 13.51 11.86 -11.58
CA LYS A 176 13.69 11.21 -12.88
C LYS A 176 12.54 11.42 -13.86
N ASN A 177 11.53 12.17 -13.50
CA ASN A 177 10.31 12.33 -14.33
C ASN A 177 9.73 10.98 -14.78
N GLN A 178 9.55 10.05 -13.86
CA GLN A 178 9.05 8.70 -14.12
C GLN A 178 7.85 8.40 -13.23
N ALA A 179 6.95 7.56 -13.70
CA ALA A 179 5.76 7.11 -12.98
C ALA A 179 6.06 5.79 -12.27
N TYR A 180 6.74 5.84 -11.13
CA TYR A 180 7.11 4.66 -10.36
C TYR A 180 6.26 4.44 -9.12
N ASP A 181 5.79 5.51 -8.50
CA ASP A 181 4.92 5.48 -7.32
C ASP A 181 3.46 5.45 -7.81
N ASN A 182 2.86 4.28 -7.86
CA ASN A 182 1.52 4.01 -8.42
C ASN A 182 0.51 3.62 -7.35
#